data_86f718d48ad41fb8cbc27024dc05ea1c
#
_entry.id   86f718d48ad41fb8cbc27024dc05ea1c
#
_cell.length_a   1.000
_cell.length_b   1.000
_cell.length_c   1.000
_cell.angle_alpha   90.00
_cell.angle_beta   90.00
_cell.angle_gamma   90.00
#
_symmetry.space_group_name_H-M   'P 1'
#
loop_
_entity.id
_entity.type
_entity.pdbx_description
1 polymer ?
#
loop_
_entity_poly.entity_id
_entity_poly.type
_entity_poly.pdbx_seq_one_letter_code
_entity_poly.pdbx_strand_id
1 'polypeptide(L)'
;MGKTTLSASLGVLAARRGLKVLVMTIDPSLRLREALGLAETTSRIVKVPNQNYKGRLDASLLVSEEIFEDFIRKAAKHPGLADKLVRNRLFQLLSTTLNGSQEFTALLQLTRIVESKDYDLVILDTPPAQHAVDFLQAPQKLEALFQEGIVRWFLGDIENVSLIRRMVSKGTRTVLSVLEKITGSKFMNELSDFFSSIQTVQEQILVKTSEVQEILKSTDTGFLLVTGFDEVKLQEAEDLNVYITQRNFKLAGVIINRAL
;
A
#
# COMPACT_ATOMS: atom_id res chain seq x y z
N MET A 1 -6.84 11.10 17.39
CA MET A 1 -8.06 10.25 17.46
C MET A 1 -9.20 10.89 16.67
N GLY A 2 -10.09 10.07 16.06
CA GLY A 2 -11.25 10.58 15.30
C GLY A 2 -11.04 10.77 13.79
N LYS A 3 -9.95 10.29 13.20
CA LYS A 3 -9.70 10.36 11.75
C LYS A 3 -10.85 9.80 10.94
N THR A 4 -11.25 8.56 11.21
CA THR A 4 -12.34 7.87 10.49
C THR A 4 -13.66 8.63 10.57
N THR A 5 -14.01 9.14 11.75
CA THR A 5 -15.22 9.98 11.93
C THR A 5 -15.11 11.27 11.11
N LEU A 6 -13.94 11.90 11.11
CA LEU A 6 -13.70 13.09 10.32
C LEU A 6 -13.77 12.80 8.81
N SER A 7 -13.14 11.72 8.36
CA SER A 7 -13.18 11.28 6.95
C SER A 7 -14.62 11.04 6.49
N ALA A 8 -15.41 10.32 7.29
CA ALA A 8 -16.83 10.13 7.03
C ALA A 8 -17.62 11.45 6.99
N SER A 9 -17.37 12.35 7.95
CA SER A 9 -18.06 13.65 8.04
C SER A 9 -17.72 14.58 6.87
N LEU A 10 -16.45 14.62 6.46
CA LEU A 10 -16.01 15.37 5.28
C LEU A 10 -16.65 14.81 4.00
N GLY A 11 -16.74 13.47 3.89
CA GLY A 11 -17.42 12.81 2.78
C GLY A 11 -18.89 13.21 2.69
N VAL A 12 -19.62 13.17 3.80
CA VAL A 12 -21.01 13.60 3.88
C VAL A 12 -21.16 15.09 3.51
N LEU A 13 -20.28 15.95 4.06
CA LEU A 13 -20.33 17.39 3.80
C LEU A 13 -20.10 17.72 2.32
N ALA A 14 -19.14 17.07 1.70
CA ALA A 14 -18.84 17.26 0.28
C ALA A 14 -19.99 16.74 -0.61
N ALA A 15 -20.56 15.57 -0.30
CA ALA A 15 -21.71 15.03 -1.01
C ALA A 15 -22.95 15.93 -0.89
N ARG A 16 -23.19 16.52 0.28
CA ARG A 16 -24.25 17.53 0.47
C ARG A 16 -24.07 18.77 -0.41
N ARG A 17 -22.83 19.12 -0.73
CA ARG A 17 -22.49 20.23 -1.65
C ARG A 17 -22.57 19.87 -3.13
N GLY A 18 -22.96 18.64 -3.46
CA GLY A 18 -23.19 18.19 -4.83
C GLY A 18 -22.07 17.38 -5.45
N LEU A 19 -20.98 17.09 -4.71
CA LEU A 19 -19.85 16.34 -5.22
C LEU A 19 -20.12 14.83 -5.22
N LYS A 20 -19.51 14.12 -6.17
CA LYS A 20 -19.37 12.66 -6.16
C LYS A 20 -18.15 12.32 -5.32
N VAL A 21 -18.36 11.69 -4.17
CA VAL A 21 -17.32 11.47 -3.17
C VAL A 21 -17.13 9.98 -2.91
N LEU A 22 -15.88 9.55 -2.81
CA LEU A 22 -15.51 8.25 -2.30
C LEU A 22 -14.72 8.40 -1.01
N VAL A 23 -15.14 7.70 0.04
CA VAL A 23 -14.36 7.54 1.27
C VAL A 23 -13.79 6.12 1.31
N MET A 24 -12.46 6.01 1.35
CA MET A 24 -11.73 4.75 1.44
C MET A 24 -11.06 4.62 2.80
N THR A 25 -11.01 3.44 3.37
CA THR A 25 -10.20 3.16 4.56
C THR A 25 -9.25 1.98 4.33
N ILE A 26 -8.05 2.11 4.89
CA ILE A 26 -7.05 1.04 4.96
C ILE A 26 -7.21 0.25 6.26
N ASP A 27 -7.81 0.87 7.29
CA ASP A 27 -8.01 0.24 8.58
C ASP A 27 -9.04 -0.91 8.43
N PRO A 28 -8.66 -2.17 8.70
CA PRO A 28 -9.57 -3.30 8.67
C PRO A 28 -10.64 -3.23 9.76
N SER A 29 -10.50 -2.28 10.71
CA SER A 29 -11.52 -2.06 11.72
C SER A 29 -12.83 -1.60 11.08
N LEU A 30 -13.93 -2.07 11.64
CA LEU A 30 -15.28 -1.76 11.13
C LEU A 30 -15.71 -0.29 11.33
N ARG A 31 -14.83 0.59 11.78
CA ARG A 31 -15.15 1.97 12.18
C ARG A 31 -15.76 2.82 11.06
N LEU A 32 -15.22 2.72 9.85
CA LEU A 32 -15.79 3.45 8.71
C LEU A 32 -17.16 2.89 8.34
N ARG A 33 -17.32 1.58 8.40
CA ARG A 33 -18.60 0.90 8.17
C ARG A 33 -19.67 1.38 9.16
N GLU A 34 -19.34 1.38 10.44
CA GLU A 34 -20.22 1.87 11.51
C GLU A 34 -20.55 3.36 11.34
N ALA A 35 -19.52 4.19 11.05
CA ALA A 35 -19.70 5.63 10.87
C ALA A 35 -20.63 5.99 9.68
N LEU A 36 -20.65 5.14 8.63
CA LEU A 36 -21.45 5.35 7.43
C LEU A 36 -22.70 4.46 7.35
N GLY A 37 -22.97 3.62 8.37
CA GLY A 37 -24.14 2.75 8.43
C GLY A 37 -24.17 1.66 7.34
N LEU A 38 -23.02 1.09 6.99
CA LEU A 38 -22.91 0.06 5.96
C LEU A 38 -23.21 -1.33 6.52
N ALA A 39 -24.06 -2.11 5.84
CA ALA A 39 -24.52 -3.42 6.32
C ALA A 39 -23.49 -4.54 6.15
N GLU A 40 -22.67 -4.53 5.10
CA GLU A 40 -21.72 -5.61 4.77
C GLU A 40 -20.30 -5.11 4.54
N THR A 41 -19.32 -5.99 4.86
CA THR A 41 -17.92 -5.81 4.49
C THR A 41 -17.69 -6.43 3.12
N THR A 42 -17.57 -5.60 2.10
CA THR A 42 -17.13 -6.03 0.79
C THR A 42 -15.88 -5.26 0.40
N SER A 43 -14.95 -5.91 -0.27
CA SER A 43 -13.79 -5.27 -0.93
C SER A 43 -14.20 -4.35 -2.09
N ARG A 44 -15.50 -4.20 -2.29
CA ARG A 44 -16.10 -3.41 -3.38
C ARG A 44 -16.47 -2.03 -2.90
N ILE A 45 -16.55 -1.11 -3.85
CA ILE A 45 -17.14 0.20 -3.64
C ILE A 45 -18.65 0.01 -3.44
N VAL A 46 -19.16 0.49 -2.32
CA VAL A 46 -20.57 0.41 -1.96
C VAL A 46 -21.16 1.82 -1.81
N LYS A 47 -22.36 1.98 -2.28
CA LYS A 47 -23.11 3.23 -2.08
C LYS A 47 -23.56 3.33 -0.62
N VAL A 48 -23.28 4.47 0.03
CA VAL A 48 -23.75 4.73 1.39
C VAL A 48 -25.30 4.81 1.38
N PRO A 49 -25.99 4.10 2.28
CA PRO A 49 -27.47 4.11 2.30
C PRO A 49 -28.05 5.45 2.76
N ASN A 50 -29.36 5.61 2.57
CA ASN A 50 -30.14 6.73 3.06
C ASN A 50 -29.61 8.13 2.67
N GLN A 51 -29.06 8.25 1.46
CA GLN A 51 -28.56 9.51 0.95
C GLN A 51 -29.68 10.43 0.49
N ASN A 52 -29.81 11.56 1.16
CA ASN A 52 -30.60 12.69 0.67
C ASN A 52 -29.67 13.88 0.38
N TYR A 53 -28.68 13.63 -0.50
CA TYR A 53 -27.66 14.61 -0.88
C TYR A 53 -27.86 15.06 -2.33
N LYS A 54 -27.36 16.25 -2.66
CA LYS A 54 -27.32 16.74 -4.05
C LYS A 54 -26.31 15.96 -4.89
N GLY A 55 -25.23 15.46 -4.28
CA GLY A 55 -24.19 14.64 -4.87
C GLY A 55 -24.34 13.16 -4.53
N ARG A 56 -23.21 12.45 -4.50
CA ARG A 56 -23.14 11.01 -4.22
C ARG A 56 -22.02 10.72 -3.22
N LEU A 57 -22.28 9.82 -2.27
CA LEU A 57 -21.29 9.32 -1.35
C LEU A 57 -21.18 7.80 -1.49
N ASP A 58 -20.01 7.32 -1.81
CA ASP A 58 -19.66 5.92 -1.82
C ASP A 58 -18.57 5.65 -0.79
N ALA A 59 -18.45 4.40 -0.36
CA ALA A 59 -17.40 3.96 0.56
C ALA A 59 -16.71 2.70 0.03
N SER A 60 -15.41 2.57 0.31
CA SER A 60 -14.62 1.39 0.00
C SER A 60 -13.86 0.93 1.23
N LEU A 61 -14.08 -0.33 1.60
CA LEU A 61 -13.30 -1.05 2.60
C LEU A 61 -12.29 -1.93 1.85
N LEU A 62 -11.00 -1.75 2.12
CA LEU A 62 -9.97 -2.46 1.37
C LEU A 62 -9.75 -3.86 1.94
N VAL A 63 -9.85 -4.87 1.06
CA VAL A 63 -9.32 -6.22 1.30
C VAL A 63 -8.04 -6.35 0.49
N SER A 64 -6.90 -6.22 1.17
CA SER A 64 -5.59 -6.03 0.54
C SER A 64 -5.12 -7.23 -0.29
N GLU A 65 -5.40 -8.45 0.15
CA GLU A 65 -4.91 -9.67 -0.50
C GLU A 65 -5.43 -9.82 -1.93
N GLU A 66 -6.74 -9.68 -2.13
CA GLU A 66 -7.36 -9.82 -3.46
C GLU A 66 -6.87 -8.76 -4.45
N ILE A 67 -6.66 -7.53 -4.00
CA ILE A 67 -6.21 -6.42 -4.84
C ILE A 67 -4.76 -6.62 -5.26
N PHE A 68 -3.90 -7.09 -4.34
CA PHE A 68 -2.50 -7.34 -4.63
C PHE A 68 -2.33 -8.51 -5.59
N GLU A 69 -3.06 -9.61 -5.39
CA GLU A 69 -3.06 -10.73 -6.32
C GLU A 69 -3.56 -10.32 -7.72
N ASP A 70 -4.66 -9.57 -7.81
CA ASP A 70 -5.19 -9.06 -9.08
C ASP A 70 -4.18 -8.15 -9.78
N PHE A 71 -3.47 -7.31 -9.02
CA PHE A 71 -2.39 -6.50 -9.56
C PHE A 71 -1.27 -7.36 -10.15
N ILE A 72 -0.78 -8.35 -9.42
CA ILE A 72 0.28 -9.27 -9.88
C ILE A 72 -0.16 -10.03 -11.14
N ARG A 73 -1.41 -10.51 -11.17
CA ARG A 73 -1.96 -11.20 -12.34
C ARG A 73 -2.02 -10.32 -13.58
N LYS A 74 -2.35 -9.03 -13.42
CA LYS A 74 -2.37 -8.05 -14.51
C LYS A 74 -0.99 -7.56 -14.91
N ALA A 75 -0.06 -7.49 -13.97
CA ALA A 75 1.31 -7.05 -14.21
C ALA A 75 2.15 -8.11 -14.94
N ALA A 76 1.82 -9.38 -14.80
CA ALA A 76 2.57 -10.46 -15.42
C ALA A 76 2.36 -10.50 -16.94
N LYS A 77 3.47 -10.57 -17.70
CA LYS A 77 3.44 -10.70 -19.17
C LYS A 77 2.76 -12.00 -19.65
N HIS A 78 2.73 -13.02 -18.79
CA HIS A 78 2.13 -14.32 -19.08
C HIS A 78 1.28 -14.80 -17.89
N PRO A 79 -0.01 -15.13 -18.09
CA PRO A 79 -0.91 -15.55 -17.01
C PRO A 79 -0.38 -16.73 -16.18
N GLY A 80 0.24 -17.71 -16.82
CA GLY A 80 0.78 -18.90 -16.15
C GLY A 80 1.95 -18.57 -15.18
N LEU A 81 2.70 -17.49 -15.42
CA LEU A 81 3.77 -17.03 -14.51
C LEU A 81 3.20 -16.27 -13.31
N ALA A 82 2.12 -15.52 -13.51
CA ALA A 82 1.42 -14.88 -12.42
C ALA A 82 0.87 -15.90 -11.42
N ASP A 83 0.21 -16.97 -11.93
CA ASP A 83 -0.32 -18.04 -11.09
C ASP A 83 0.79 -18.77 -10.32
N LYS A 84 1.92 -19.02 -10.95
CA LYS A 84 3.10 -19.60 -10.29
C LYS A 84 3.62 -18.68 -9.18
N LEU A 85 3.71 -17.37 -9.45
CA LEU A 85 4.20 -16.39 -8.49
C LEU A 85 3.27 -16.30 -7.27
N VAL A 86 1.98 -16.13 -7.48
CA VAL A 86 0.99 -16.02 -6.40
C VAL A 86 0.94 -17.28 -5.51
N ARG A 87 1.13 -18.47 -6.11
CA ARG A 87 1.17 -19.74 -5.36
C ARG A 87 2.53 -20.06 -4.75
N ASN A 88 3.57 -19.32 -5.10
CA ASN A 88 4.92 -19.55 -4.59
C ASN A 88 5.02 -19.17 -3.11
N ARG A 89 5.52 -20.09 -2.27
CA ARG A 89 5.60 -19.88 -0.81
C ARG A 89 6.50 -18.70 -0.43
N LEU A 90 7.57 -18.46 -1.19
CA LEU A 90 8.48 -17.34 -0.94
C LEU A 90 7.79 -16.01 -1.25
N PHE A 91 6.96 -15.97 -2.29
CA PHE A 91 6.15 -14.80 -2.60
C PHE A 91 5.08 -14.54 -1.54
N GLN A 92 4.39 -15.58 -1.05
CA GLN A 92 3.42 -15.45 0.03
C GLN A 92 4.09 -14.96 1.33
N LEU A 93 5.26 -15.50 1.68
CA LEU A 93 6.07 -15.02 2.80
C LEU A 93 6.48 -13.55 2.61
N LEU A 94 6.92 -13.19 1.41
CA LEU A 94 7.29 -11.82 1.07
C LEU A 94 6.09 -10.89 1.22
N SER A 95 4.93 -11.24 0.67
CA SER A 95 3.72 -10.43 0.74
C SER A 95 3.17 -10.27 2.14
N THR A 96 3.32 -11.28 3.01
CA THR A 96 2.91 -11.20 4.42
C THR A 96 3.93 -10.49 5.32
N THR A 97 5.23 -10.63 5.03
CA THR A 97 6.31 -10.01 5.81
C THR A 97 6.50 -8.53 5.46
N LEU A 98 6.17 -8.16 4.23
CA LEU A 98 6.11 -6.75 3.84
C LEU A 98 4.89 -6.11 4.53
N ASN A 99 5.10 -5.55 5.73
CA ASN A 99 4.10 -4.72 6.41
C ASN A 99 3.57 -3.55 5.54
N GLY A 100 4.13 -3.35 4.36
CA GLY A 100 3.70 -2.40 3.35
C GLY A 100 2.80 -2.98 2.26
N SER A 101 2.39 -4.26 2.33
CA SER A 101 1.52 -4.82 1.28
C SER A 101 0.11 -4.25 1.35
N GLN A 102 -0.42 -4.01 2.53
CA GLN A 102 -1.74 -3.39 2.73
C GLN A 102 -1.72 -1.92 2.33
N GLU A 103 -0.71 -1.20 2.73
CA GLU A 103 -0.51 0.21 2.40
C GLU A 103 -0.29 0.39 0.89
N PHE A 104 0.56 -0.43 0.28
CA PHE A 104 0.79 -0.38 -1.16
C PHE A 104 -0.48 -0.75 -1.95
N THR A 105 -1.21 -1.76 -1.51
CA THR A 105 -2.46 -2.19 -2.12
C THR A 105 -3.52 -1.09 -2.07
N ALA A 106 -3.60 -0.38 -0.93
CA ALA A 106 -4.48 0.78 -0.79
C ALA A 106 -4.10 1.90 -1.76
N LEU A 107 -2.81 2.14 -1.94
CA LEU A 107 -2.32 3.13 -2.88
C LEU A 107 -2.57 2.73 -4.33
N LEU A 108 -2.45 1.45 -4.68
CA LEU A 108 -2.85 0.94 -6.01
C LEU A 108 -4.33 1.16 -6.29
N GLN A 109 -5.19 0.88 -5.30
CA GLN A 109 -6.62 1.11 -5.44
C GLN A 109 -6.94 2.60 -5.56
N LEU A 110 -6.27 3.45 -4.78
CA LEU A 110 -6.36 4.90 -4.89
C LEU A 110 -6.01 5.37 -6.30
N THR A 111 -4.89 4.90 -6.86
CA THR A 111 -4.46 5.24 -8.23
C THR A 111 -5.53 4.88 -9.25
N ARG A 112 -6.07 3.67 -9.20
CA ARG A 112 -7.15 3.23 -10.11
C ARG A 112 -8.39 4.13 -10.02
N ILE A 113 -8.74 4.56 -8.81
CA ILE A 113 -9.93 5.40 -8.58
C ILE A 113 -9.68 6.82 -9.10
N VAL A 114 -8.49 7.37 -8.86
CA VAL A 114 -8.12 8.70 -9.37
C VAL A 114 -8.07 8.70 -10.91
N GLU A 115 -7.51 7.65 -11.51
CA GLU A 115 -7.43 7.47 -12.97
C GLU A 115 -8.81 7.32 -13.62
N SER A 116 -9.79 6.70 -12.94
CA SER A 116 -11.15 6.51 -13.48
C SER A 116 -11.91 7.82 -13.67
N LYS A 117 -11.56 8.88 -12.90
CA LYS A 117 -12.26 10.17 -12.88
C LYS A 117 -13.76 10.07 -12.56
N ASP A 118 -14.17 9.01 -11.87
CA ASP A 118 -15.57 8.78 -11.50
C ASP A 118 -16.01 9.64 -10.32
N TYR A 119 -15.04 10.18 -9.56
CA TYR A 119 -15.26 10.95 -8.34
C TYR A 119 -14.61 12.32 -8.42
N ASP A 120 -15.32 13.33 -7.89
CA ASP A 120 -14.82 14.70 -7.75
C ASP A 120 -13.88 14.83 -6.55
N LEU A 121 -14.06 13.97 -5.52
CA LEU A 121 -13.26 13.93 -4.31
C LEU A 121 -13.08 12.49 -3.82
N VAL A 122 -11.83 12.12 -3.54
CA VAL A 122 -11.48 10.86 -2.88
C VAL A 122 -10.87 11.19 -1.52
N ILE A 123 -11.41 10.62 -0.45
CA ILE A 123 -10.91 10.78 0.92
C ILE A 123 -10.35 9.43 1.37
N LEU A 124 -9.06 9.40 1.67
CA LEU A 124 -8.38 8.22 2.16
C LEU A 124 -8.18 8.32 3.68
N ASP A 125 -8.89 7.47 4.43
CA ASP A 125 -8.71 7.29 5.87
C ASP A 125 -7.51 6.38 6.12
N THR A 126 -6.41 6.99 6.57
CA THR A 126 -5.10 6.35 6.71
C THR A 126 -4.92 5.68 8.08
N PRO A 127 -3.92 4.79 8.24
CA PRO A 127 -3.57 4.22 9.54
C PRO A 127 -3.22 5.27 10.61
N PRO A 128 -3.10 4.88 11.89
CA PRO A 128 -2.63 5.75 12.97
C PRO A 128 -1.30 6.43 12.64
N ALA A 129 -1.00 7.57 13.29
CA ALA A 129 0.20 8.39 13.03
C ALA A 129 1.51 7.58 13.08
N GLN A 130 1.59 6.59 13.99
CA GLN A 130 2.74 5.68 14.11
C GLN A 130 3.04 4.89 12.84
N HIS A 131 2.02 4.60 12.02
CA HIS A 131 2.14 3.88 10.74
C HIS A 131 1.95 4.79 9.52
N ALA A 132 1.69 6.08 9.72
CA ALA A 132 1.48 7.01 8.61
C ALA A 132 2.75 7.20 7.78
N VAL A 133 3.92 7.22 8.42
CA VAL A 133 5.21 7.28 7.72
C VAL A 133 5.46 6.03 6.91
N ASP A 134 5.17 4.84 7.48
CA ASP A 134 5.28 3.55 6.76
C ASP A 134 4.39 3.52 5.53
N PHE A 135 3.16 4.01 5.67
CA PHE A 135 2.22 4.16 4.56
C PHE A 135 2.78 5.04 3.43
N LEU A 136 3.31 6.21 3.77
CA LEU A 136 3.89 7.13 2.78
C LEU A 136 5.18 6.59 2.15
N GLN A 137 5.90 5.70 2.85
CA GLN A 137 7.12 5.05 2.37
C GLN A 137 6.85 3.73 1.64
N ALA A 138 5.63 3.19 1.68
CA ALA A 138 5.32 1.89 1.08
C ALA A 138 5.77 1.77 -0.40
N PRO A 139 5.56 2.79 -1.27
CA PRO A 139 6.06 2.74 -2.63
C PRO A 139 7.58 2.61 -2.71
N GLN A 140 8.33 3.43 -1.95
CA GLN A 140 9.79 3.41 -1.97
C GLN A 140 10.36 2.12 -1.39
N LYS A 141 9.76 1.57 -0.33
CA LYS A 141 10.16 0.28 0.25
C LYS A 141 9.99 -0.84 -0.75
N LEU A 142 8.88 -0.84 -1.49
CA LEU A 142 8.63 -1.83 -2.53
C LEU A 142 9.62 -1.67 -3.68
N GLU A 143 9.85 -0.44 -4.15
CA GLU A 143 10.83 -0.14 -5.20
C GLU A 143 12.23 -0.62 -4.80
N ALA A 144 12.72 -0.27 -3.61
CA ALA A 144 14.02 -0.70 -3.11
C ALA A 144 14.13 -2.23 -3.03
N LEU A 145 13.06 -2.91 -2.61
CA LEU A 145 13.02 -4.36 -2.59
C LEU A 145 13.22 -4.96 -3.99
N PHE A 146 12.54 -4.39 -5.01
CA PHE A 146 12.61 -4.90 -6.38
C PHE A 146 13.88 -4.50 -7.11
N GLN A 147 14.50 -3.35 -6.79
CA GLN A 147 15.74 -2.92 -7.43
C GLN A 147 16.97 -3.67 -6.91
N GLU A 148 17.11 -3.83 -5.61
CA GLU A 148 18.34 -4.38 -5.02
C GLU A 148 18.11 -5.44 -3.94
N GLY A 149 16.93 -5.50 -3.35
CA GLY A 149 16.69 -6.13 -2.06
C GLY A 149 16.27 -7.59 -2.11
N ILE A 150 15.64 -8.06 -3.20
CA ILE A 150 15.08 -9.43 -3.22
C ILE A 150 16.17 -10.48 -2.98
N VAL A 151 17.32 -10.33 -3.65
CA VAL A 151 18.45 -11.26 -3.46
C VAL A 151 19.02 -11.15 -2.04
N ARG A 152 19.18 -9.91 -1.52
CA ARG A 152 19.66 -9.69 -0.15
C ARG A 152 18.67 -10.19 0.90
N TRP A 153 17.40 -9.98 0.67
CA TRP A 153 16.35 -10.41 1.61
C TRP A 153 16.31 -11.93 1.76
N PHE A 154 16.48 -12.70 0.67
CA PHE A 154 16.51 -14.16 0.73
C PHE A 154 17.82 -14.73 1.27
N LEU A 155 18.94 -14.06 1.05
CA LEU A 155 20.24 -14.54 1.49
C LEU A 155 20.58 -14.09 2.91
N GLY A 156 19.76 -13.21 3.54
CA GLY A 156 20.04 -12.59 4.84
C GLY A 156 21.27 -11.69 4.79
N ASP A 157 21.62 -11.11 5.93
CA ASP A 157 22.89 -10.41 6.16
C ASP A 157 24.05 -11.41 6.26
N ILE A 158 24.21 -12.23 5.24
CA ILE A 158 25.43 -13.02 5.12
C ILE A 158 26.52 -11.99 4.80
N GLU A 159 27.42 -11.74 5.75
CA GLU A 159 28.54 -10.77 5.66
C GLU A 159 29.39 -10.89 4.38
N ASN A 160 29.12 -11.87 3.53
CA ASN A 160 29.80 -12.19 2.31
C ASN A 160 28.97 -12.07 1.02
N VAL A 161 28.00 -11.14 0.97
CA VAL A 161 27.26 -10.84 -0.29
C VAL A 161 28.24 -10.49 -1.43
N SER A 162 29.38 -9.91 -1.11
CA SER A 162 30.44 -9.67 -2.09
C SER A 162 31.03 -10.96 -2.67
N LEU A 163 31.14 -12.04 -1.87
CA LEU A 163 31.57 -13.36 -2.34
C LEU A 163 30.50 -14.03 -3.20
N ILE A 164 29.21 -13.94 -2.82
CA ILE A 164 28.14 -14.50 -3.62
C ILE A 164 28.00 -13.74 -4.94
N ARG A 165 28.09 -12.39 -4.94
CA ARG A 165 28.13 -11.59 -6.18
C ARG A 165 29.32 -11.94 -7.08
N ARG A 166 30.48 -12.24 -6.51
CA ARG A 166 31.68 -12.74 -7.22
C ARG A 166 31.55 -14.18 -7.69
N MET A 167 30.82 -15.02 -6.92
CA MET A 167 30.55 -16.42 -7.27
C MET A 167 29.49 -16.56 -8.34
N VAL A 168 28.43 -15.71 -8.31
CA VAL A 168 27.39 -15.63 -9.36
C VAL A 168 28.02 -15.26 -10.71
N SER A 169 29.10 -14.46 -10.71
CA SER A 169 29.81 -14.10 -11.96
C SER A 169 30.79 -15.16 -12.47
N LYS A 170 31.25 -16.13 -11.64
CA LYS A 170 32.25 -17.11 -12.02
C LYS A 170 31.97 -18.58 -11.68
N GLY A 171 30.90 -18.88 -10.94
CA GLY A 171 30.68 -20.26 -10.46
C GLY A 171 29.28 -20.57 -9.97
N THR A 172 28.25 -20.06 -10.65
CA THR A 172 26.82 -20.19 -10.29
C THR A 172 26.42 -21.63 -9.95
N ARG A 173 26.97 -22.63 -10.65
CA ARG A 173 26.67 -24.06 -10.44
C ARG A 173 27.12 -24.56 -9.08
N THR A 174 28.29 -24.14 -8.58
CA THR A 174 28.86 -24.64 -7.31
C THR A 174 28.09 -24.11 -6.11
N VAL A 175 27.68 -22.82 -6.11
CA VAL A 175 26.91 -22.22 -5.04
C VAL A 175 25.50 -22.82 -5.00
N LEU A 176 24.86 -22.98 -6.15
CA LEU A 176 23.56 -23.61 -6.26
C LEU A 176 23.58 -25.06 -5.78
N SER A 177 24.65 -25.83 -6.10
CA SER A 177 24.76 -27.22 -5.63
C SER A 177 25.02 -27.35 -4.13
N VAL A 178 25.65 -26.36 -3.50
CA VAL A 178 25.83 -26.33 -2.04
C VAL A 178 24.51 -25.94 -1.37
N LEU A 179 23.81 -24.94 -1.88
CA LEU A 179 22.49 -24.56 -1.38
C LEU A 179 21.48 -25.71 -1.55
N GLU A 180 21.48 -26.40 -2.67
CA GLU A 180 20.63 -27.56 -2.92
C GLU A 180 20.90 -28.70 -1.92
N LYS A 181 22.15 -28.95 -1.56
CA LYS A 181 22.51 -29.96 -0.52
C LYS A 181 22.01 -29.59 0.87
N ILE A 182 21.95 -28.29 1.19
CA ILE A 182 21.53 -27.80 2.50
C ILE A 182 19.99 -27.67 2.57
N THR A 183 19.35 -27.19 1.51
CA THR A 183 17.92 -26.83 1.51
C THR A 183 17.02 -27.81 0.75
N GLY A 184 17.63 -28.69 -0.07
CA GLY A 184 16.94 -29.66 -0.90
C GLY A 184 16.50 -29.08 -2.27
N SER A 185 16.37 -29.97 -3.25
CA SER A 185 16.00 -29.64 -4.64
C SER A 185 14.64 -28.93 -4.75
N LYS A 186 13.69 -29.25 -3.87
CA LYS A 186 12.37 -28.62 -3.86
C LYS A 186 12.45 -27.13 -3.58
N PHE A 187 13.24 -26.72 -2.58
CA PHE A 187 13.43 -25.29 -2.25
C PHE A 187 14.16 -24.57 -3.39
N MET A 188 15.15 -25.19 -4.01
CA MET A 188 15.87 -24.59 -5.14
C MET A 188 14.96 -24.36 -6.35
N ASN A 189 14.04 -25.27 -6.62
CA ASN A 189 13.04 -25.09 -7.67
C ASN A 189 12.06 -23.95 -7.32
N GLU A 190 11.55 -23.91 -6.09
CA GLU A 190 10.70 -22.81 -5.61
C GLU A 190 11.40 -21.45 -5.71
N LEU A 191 12.68 -21.37 -5.37
CA LEU A 191 13.50 -20.17 -5.48
C LEU A 191 13.72 -19.74 -6.94
N SER A 192 14.03 -20.68 -7.83
CA SER A 192 14.19 -20.42 -9.26
C SER A 192 12.88 -19.94 -9.90
N ASP A 193 11.76 -20.59 -9.58
CA ASP A 193 10.44 -20.21 -10.04
C ASP A 193 10.04 -18.82 -9.53
N PHE A 194 10.39 -18.50 -8.27
CA PHE A 194 10.18 -17.18 -7.69
C PHE A 194 10.93 -16.10 -8.48
N PHE A 195 12.25 -16.25 -8.64
CA PHE A 195 13.05 -15.22 -9.32
C PHE A 195 12.67 -15.03 -10.78
N SER A 196 12.41 -16.11 -11.51
CA SER A 196 11.98 -16.01 -12.90
C SER A 196 10.59 -15.37 -13.05
N SER A 197 9.69 -15.65 -12.12
CA SER A 197 8.34 -15.07 -12.14
C SER A 197 8.33 -13.62 -11.69
N ILE A 198 9.09 -13.25 -10.66
CA ILE A 198 9.10 -11.89 -10.12
C ILE A 198 9.68 -10.88 -11.11
N GLN A 199 10.68 -11.29 -11.92
CA GLN A 199 11.24 -10.44 -12.97
C GLN A 199 10.16 -10.01 -13.99
N THR A 200 9.15 -10.83 -14.22
CA THR A 200 8.09 -10.53 -15.21
C THR A 200 7.14 -9.42 -14.75
N VAL A 201 7.05 -9.20 -13.44
CA VAL A 201 6.17 -8.18 -12.83
C VAL A 201 6.94 -6.95 -12.33
N GLN A 202 8.27 -7.05 -12.22
CA GLN A 202 9.13 -6.01 -11.65
C GLN A 202 8.91 -4.65 -12.32
N GLU A 203 8.95 -4.60 -13.65
CA GLU A 203 8.78 -3.38 -14.42
C GLU A 203 7.44 -2.69 -14.12
N GLN A 204 6.35 -3.47 -14.07
CA GLN A 204 5.02 -2.94 -13.78
C GLN A 204 4.88 -2.45 -12.33
N ILE A 205 5.54 -3.14 -11.39
CA ILE A 205 5.60 -2.68 -10.00
C ILE A 205 6.30 -1.32 -9.91
N LEU A 206 7.44 -1.15 -10.58
CA LEU A 206 8.18 0.11 -10.59
C LEU A 206 7.38 1.24 -11.23
N VAL A 207 6.70 0.99 -12.37
CA VAL A 207 5.82 1.97 -13.02
C VAL A 207 4.70 2.39 -12.06
N LYS A 208 3.99 1.44 -11.47
CA LYS A 208 2.88 1.75 -10.55
C LYS A 208 3.36 2.45 -9.27
N THR A 209 4.54 2.13 -8.79
CA THR A 209 5.17 2.83 -7.66
C THR A 209 5.42 4.31 -7.98
N SER A 210 5.91 4.60 -9.18
CA SER A 210 6.11 5.99 -9.64
C SER A 210 4.78 6.74 -9.75
N GLU A 211 3.75 6.15 -10.37
CA GLU A 211 2.41 6.75 -10.49
C GLU A 211 1.79 7.07 -9.12
N VAL A 212 1.91 6.16 -8.15
CA VAL A 212 1.47 6.39 -6.76
C VAL A 212 2.18 7.60 -6.16
N GLN A 213 3.50 7.69 -6.33
CA GLN A 213 4.27 8.83 -5.79
C GLN A 213 3.87 10.16 -6.43
N GLU A 214 3.60 10.17 -7.73
CA GLU A 214 3.12 11.34 -8.45
C GLU A 214 1.77 11.81 -7.91
N ILE A 215 0.82 10.89 -7.71
CA ILE A 215 -0.49 11.22 -7.12
C ILE A 215 -0.33 11.80 -5.71
N LEU A 216 0.48 11.17 -4.85
CA LEU A 216 0.68 11.64 -3.48
C LEU A 216 1.35 13.02 -3.39
N LYS A 217 2.16 13.40 -4.38
CA LYS A 217 2.86 14.69 -4.46
C LYS A 217 2.13 15.73 -5.33
N SER A 218 1.04 15.33 -5.97
CA SER A 218 0.25 16.22 -6.82
C SER A 218 -0.28 17.42 -6.04
N THR A 219 -0.46 18.54 -6.74
CA THR A 219 -1.14 19.74 -6.20
C THR A 219 -2.59 19.48 -5.80
N ASP A 220 -3.21 18.46 -6.38
CA ASP A 220 -4.60 18.06 -6.11
C ASP A 220 -4.72 17.13 -4.88
N THR A 221 -3.58 16.66 -4.34
CA THR A 221 -3.54 15.85 -3.12
C THR A 221 -3.18 16.71 -1.92
N GLY A 222 -4.02 16.68 -0.88
CA GLY A 222 -3.80 17.41 0.37
C GLY A 222 -3.84 16.47 1.58
N PHE A 223 -2.88 16.64 2.49
CA PHE A 223 -2.80 15.89 3.73
C PHE A 223 -3.43 16.69 4.87
N LEU A 224 -4.37 16.07 5.60
CA LEU A 224 -4.95 16.61 6.82
C LEU A 224 -4.41 15.83 8.02
N LEU A 225 -3.71 16.51 8.90
CA LEU A 225 -3.27 15.94 10.18
C LEU A 225 -4.40 16.06 11.21
N VAL A 226 -4.72 14.94 11.85
CA VAL A 226 -5.74 14.89 12.90
C VAL A 226 -5.07 14.47 14.21
N THR A 227 -5.04 15.36 15.19
CA THR A 227 -4.39 15.12 16.46
C THR A 227 -5.33 15.37 17.65
N GLY A 228 -4.93 15.00 18.86
CA GLY A 228 -5.55 15.39 20.13
C GLY A 228 -4.86 16.60 20.73
N PHE A 229 -5.41 17.11 21.83
CA PHE A 229 -4.88 18.28 22.54
C PHE A 229 -3.98 17.86 23.72
N ASP A 230 -3.29 16.76 23.64
CA ASP A 230 -2.27 16.37 24.62
C ASP A 230 -0.87 16.52 24.00
N GLU A 231 0.12 16.77 24.85
CA GLU A 231 1.49 17.10 24.47
C GLU A 231 2.11 16.01 23.56
N VAL A 232 1.89 14.74 23.90
CA VAL A 232 2.43 13.61 23.12
C VAL A 232 1.82 13.58 21.72
N LYS A 233 0.51 13.82 21.61
CA LYS A 233 -0.18 13.83 20.31
C LYS A 233 0.17 15.05 19.47
N LEU A 234 0.42 16.18 20.09
CA LEU A 234 0.90 17.38 19.40
C LEU A 234 2.31 17.14 18.86
N GLN A 235 3.20 16.54 19.67
CA GLN A 235 4.54 16.18 19.20
C GLN A 235 4.53 15.19 18.05
N GLU A 236 3.72 14.09 18.13
CA GLU A 236 3.54 13.16 17.02
C GLU A 236 3.06 13.87 15.73
N ALA A 237 2.18 14.87 15.87
CA ALA A 237 1.68 15.62 14.72
C ALA A 237 2.76 16.56 14.15
N GLU A 238 3.58 17.17 14.99
CA GLU A 238 4.71 17.99 14.56
C GLU A 238 5.76 17.17 13.81
N ASP A 239 6.15 16.02 14.35
CA ASP A 239 7.10 15.11 13.71
C ASP A 239 6.59 14.66 12.32
N LEU A 240 5.29 14.34 12.23
CA LEU A 240 4.67 13.96 10.97
C LEU A 240 4.58 15.14 9.99
N ASN A 241 4.33 16.35 10.48
CA ASN A 241 4.35 17.57 9.67
C ASN A 241 5.74 17.83 9.08
N VAL A 242 6.79 17.71 9.89
CA VAL A 242 8.18 17.83 9.42
C VAL A 242 8.45 16.80 8.31
N TYR A 243 8.05 15.54 8.52
CA TYR A 243 8.21 14.49 7.51
C TYR A 243 7.49 14.81 6.20
N ILE A 244 6.20 15.22 6.27
CA ILE A 244 5.37 15.60 5.12
C ILE A 244 6.03 16.72 4.33
N THR A 245 6.46 17.77 5.02
CA THR A 245 7.06 18.97 4.41
C THR A 245 8.41 18.67 3.74
N GLN A 246 9.28 17.91 4.42
CA GLN A 246 10.59 17.53 3.88
C GLN A 246 10.50 16.66 2.63
N ARG A 247 9.41 15.92 2.45
CA ARG A 247 9.17 15.04 1.29
C ARG A 247 8.35 15.69 0.18
N ASN A 248 8.07 16.99 0.30
CA ASN A 248 7.28 17.77 -0.65
C ASN A 248 5.82 17.26 -0.81
N PHE A 249 5.25 16.73 0.27
CA PHE A 249 3.82 16.50 0.32
C PHE A 249 3.11 17.77 0.77
N LYS A 250 1.90 18.01 0.26
CA LYS A 250 1.12 19.21 0.56
C LYS A 250 0.32 19.05 1.84
N LEU A 251 0.72 19.68 2.93
CA LEU A 251 -0.11 19.82 4.12
C LEU A 251 -1.28 20.78 3.82
N ALA A 252 -2.51 20.28 3.86
CA ALA A 252 -3.72 21.08 3.68
C ALA A 252 -4.23 21.70 4.99
N GLY A 253 -3.88 21.11 6.13
CA GLY A 253 -4.24 21.63 7.44
C GLY A 253 -4.01 20.65 8.58
N VAL A 254 -4.17 21.16 9.80
CA VAL A 254 -4.12 20.40 11.06
C VAL A 254 -5.46 20.58 11.79
N ILE A 255 -6.04 19.47 12.22
CA ILE A 255 -7.29 19.46 12.98
C ILE A 255 -7.02 18.91 14.38
N ILE A 256 -7.24 19.75 15.40
CA ILE A 256 -7.17 19.35 16.80
C ILE A 256 -8.55 18.88 17.20
N ASN A 257 -8.66 17.57 17.47
CA ASN A 257 -9.91 16.93 17.83
C ASN A 257 -9.95 16.65 19.35
N ARG A 258 -11.12 16.73 19.97
CA ARG A 258 -11.28 16.56 21.43
C ARG A 258 -10.45 17.58 22.21
N ALA A 259 -10.54 18.84 21.83
CA ALA A 259 -9.82 19.93 22.48
C ALA A 259 -10.49 20.40 23.80
N LEU A 260 -11.67 19.85 24.14
CA LEU A 260 -12.44 20.14 25.36
C LEU A 260 -12.62 18.87 26.19
#